data_8565e41cdf60067d44736955f056ced2
#
_entry.id   8565e41cdf60067d44736955f056ced2
#
_cell.length_a   1.000
_cell.length_b   1.000
_cell.length_c   1.000
_cell.angle_alpha   90.00
_cell.angle_beta   90.00
_cell.angle_gamma   90.00
#
_symmetry.space_group_name_H-M   'P 1'
#
loop_
_entity.id
_entity.type
_entity.pdbx_description
1 polymer ?
#
loop_
_entity_poly.entity_id
_entity_poly.type
_entity_poly.pdbx_seq_one_letter_code
_entity_poly.pdbx_strand_id
1 'polypeptide(L)'
;MGKDLIQAFARLAVGMGFLAAVGDRFGLWGPHGAANVSWGDFAHFTTYTAQVNSFMPSGLAPTLAVLSTIFEILFGVALVLGLFTRAAAIGSACLLAIFAFSMTISLGIKAPLDYSVFGDCAAALLLTQWHQFRRSIDDLVARKHEHTPTNRLVAS
;
A
#
# COMPACT_ATOMS: atom_id res chain seq x y z
N MET A 1 12.54 -16.75 -14.06
CA MET A 1 11.68 -17.32 -13.02
C MET A 1 11.90 -16.68 -11.65
N GLY A 2 13.13 -16.51 -11.15
CA GLY A 2 13.38 -15.90 -9.84
C GLY A 2 12.91 -14.45 -9.70
N LYS A 3 13.16 -13.59 -10.69
CA LYS A 3 12.77 -12.17 -10.66
C LYS A 3 11.26 -11.97 -10.58
N ASP A 4 10.48 -12.81 -11.25
CA ASP A 4 9.01 -12.73 -11.26
C ASP A 4 8.42 -13.12 -9.90
N LEU A 5 9.04 -14.08 -9.20
CA LEU A 5 8.65 -14.48 -7.85
C LEU A 5 8.98 -13.39 -6.82
N ILE A 6 10.18 -12.81 -6.91
CA ILE A 6 10.59 -11.72 -6.01
C ILE A 6 9.63 -10.53 -6.14
N GLN A 7 9.31 -10.16 -7.37
CA GLN A 7 8.38 -9.08 -7.65
C GLN A 7 6.96 -9.38 -7.13
N ALA A 8 6.45 -10.59 -7.38
CA ALA A 8 5.14 -10.99 -6.88
C ALA A 8 5.12 -11.00 -5.34
N PHE A 9 6.17 -11.51 -4.71
CA PHE A 9 6.31 -11.49 -3.25
C PHE A 9 6.33 -10.06 -2.70
N ALA A 10 7.12 -9.15 -3.28
CA ALA A 10 7.18 -7.77 -2.83
C ALA A 10 5.82 -7.05 -2.95
N ARG A 11 5.09 -7.26 -4.06
CA ARG A 11 3.71 -6.75 -4.21
C ARG A 11 2.79 -7.25 -3.12
N LEU A 12 2.81 -8.58 -2.88
CA LEU A 12 1.96 -9.20 -1.87
C LEU A 12 2.34 -8.72 -0.47
N ALA A 13 3.64 -8.61 -0.16
CA ALA A 13 4.09 -8.14 1.15
C ALA A 13 3.58 -6.73 1.46
N VAL A 14 3.84 -5.76 0.57
CA VAL A 14 3.37 -4.37 0.77
C VAL A 14 1.84 -4.29 0.74
N GLY A 15 1.19 -4.95 -0.22
CA GLY A 15 -0.26 -4.91 -0.37
C GLY A 15 -0.99 -5.53 0.81
N MET A 16 -0.57 -6.69 1.28
CA MET A 16 -1.14 -7.36 2.45
C MET A 16 -0.84 -6.61 3.74
N GLY A 17 0.32 -5.93 3.85
CA GLY A 17 0.63 -5.05 4.97
C GLY A 17 -0.40 -3.94 5.12
N PHE A 18 -0.75 -3.25 4.04
CA PHE A 18 -1.82 -2.25 4.03
C PHE A 18 -3.17 -2.84 4.42
N LEU A 19 -3.57 -3.96 3.81
CA LEU A 19 -4.86 -4.58 4.08
C LEU A 19 -4.95 -5.12 5.51
N ALA A 20 -3.85 -5.62 6.07
CA ALA A 20 -3.78 -6.04 7.47
C ALA A 20 -3.97 -4.86 8.43
N ALA A 21 -3.32 -3.72 8.16
CA ALA A 21 -3.49 -2.49 8.95
C ALA A 21 -4.92 -1.95 8.86
N VAL A 22 -5.53 -1.99 7.68
CA VAL A 22 -6.96 -1.63 7.50
C VAL A 22 -7.86 -2.61 8.28
N GLY A 23 -7.59 -3.92 8.19
CA GLY A 23 -8.35 -4.93 8.94
C GLY A 23 -8.31 -4.71 10.45
N ASP A 24 -7.17 -4.27 10.99
CA ASP A 24 -7.03 -3.93 12.40
C ASP A 24 -8.00 -2.80 12.80
N ARG A 25 -8.09 -1.74 12.01
CA ARG A 25 -8.99 -0.59 12.24
C ARG A 25 -10.47 -0.95 12.23
N PHE A 26 -10.83 -2.07 11.63
CA PHE A 26 -12.20 -2.59 11.60
C PHE A 26 -12.42 -3.80 12.52
N GLY A 27 -11.45 -4.08 13.40
CA GLY A 27 -11.58 -5.12 14.42
C GLY A 27 -11.47 -6.55 13.89
N LEU A 28 -10.95 -6.77 12.67
CA LEU A 28 -10.80 -8.12 12.10
C LEU A 28 -9.82 -9.00 12.89
N TRP A 29 -8.87 -8.39 13.59
CA TRP A 29 -7.87 -9.09 14.39
C TRP A 29 -8.25 -9.18 15.87
N GLY A 30 -9.32 -8.52 16.28
CA GLY A 30 -9.82 -8.48 17.65
C GLY A 30 -10.10 -7.08 18.17
N PRO A 31 -10.65 -6.94 19.38
CA PRO A 31 -10.93 -5.64 19.98
C PRO A 31 -9.64 -4.97 20.46
N HIS A 32 -9.71 -3.65 20.67
CA HIS A 32 -8.62 -2.88 21.26
C HIS A 32 -8.12 -3.49 22.57
N GLY A 33 -6.80 -3.58 22.72
CA GLY A 33 -6.16 -4.20 23.89
C GLY A 33 -5.97 -5.73 23.80
N ALA A 34 -6.50 -6.39 22.78
CA ALA A 34 -6.18 -7.80 22.51
C ALA A 34 -4.73 -7.95 22.05
N ALA A 35 -4.15 -9.14 22.25
CA ALA A 35 -2.78 -9.41 21.82
C ALA A 35 -2.63 -9.26 20.30
N ASN A 36 -1.55 -8.58 19.86
CA ASN A 36 -1.24 -8.29 18.46
C ASN A 36 -2.28 -7.40 17.74
N VAL A 37 -3.14 -6.71 18.44
CA VAL A 37 -4.06 -5.71 17.92
C VAL A 37 -3.51 -4.32 18.22
N SER A 38 -3.31 -3.50 17.17
CA SER A 38 -2.77 -2.15 17.31
C SER A 38 -3.87 -1.15 17.68
N TRP A 39 -4.99 -1.20 16.99
CA TRP A 39 -6.10 -0.26 17.21
C TRP A 39 -7.40 -0.95 17.59
N GLY A 40 -7.81 -2.02 16.90
CA GLY A 40 -9.01 -2.80 17.13
C GLY A 40 -10.31 -2.12 16.74
N ASP A 41 -10.29 -0.79 16.56
CA ASP A 41 -11.38 0.01 16.00
C ASP A 41 -10.88 1.32 15.38
N PHE A 42 -11.76 1.98 14.65
CA PHE A 42 -11.44 3.20 13.93
C PHE A 42 -11.24 4.44 14.85
N ALA A 43 -11.85 4.44 16.03
CA ALA A 43 -11.71 5.55 16.98
C ALA A 43 -10.30 5.58 17.58
N HIS A 44 -9.75 4.43 17.96
CA HIS A 44 -8.36 4.31 18.43
C HIS A 44 -7.37 4.63 17.31
N PHE A 45 -7.64 4.21 16.07
CA PHE A 45 -6.83 4.61 14.93
C PHE A 45 -6.85 6.13 14.69
N THR A 46 -8.01 6.78 14.83
CA THR A 46 -8.12 8.24 14.70
C THR A 46 -7.32 8.96 15.79
N THR A 47 -7.35 8.44 17.01
CA THR A 47 -6.54 8.95 18.12
C THR A 47 -5.04 8.82 17.83
N TYR A 48 -4.61 7.65 17.35
CA TYR A 48 -3.24 7.43 16.91
C TYR A 48 -2.84 8.37 15.76
N THR A 49 -3.74 8.59 14.80
CA THR A 49 -3.51 9.53 13.68
C THR A 49 -3.27 10.97 14.20
N ALA A 50 -3.99 11.40 15.25
CA ALA A 50 -3.71 12.68 15.89
C ALA A 50 -2.32 12.72 16.55
N GLN A 51 -1.89 11.63 17.17
CA GLN A 51 -0.56 11.53 17.81
C GLN A 51 0.56 11.62 16.77
N VAL A 52 0.48 10.86 15.69
CA VAL A 52 1.53 10.87 14.63
C VAL A 52 1.52 12.12 13.76
N ASN A 53 0.50 12.95 13.86
CA ASN A 53 0.39 14.24 13.19
C ASN A 53 0.26 15.40 14.20
N SER A 54 0.93 15.30 15.35
CA SER A 54 0.83 16.29 16.44
C SER A 54 1.27 17.71 16.06
N PHE A 55 2.00 17.85 14.96
CA PHE A 55 2.39 19.14 14.37
C PHE A 55 1.27 19.79 13.52
N MET A 56 0.15 19.10 13.29
CA MET A 56 -1.01 19.61 12.56
C MET A 56 -2.18 19.93 13.51
N PRO A 57 -3.14 20.78 13.08
CA PRO A 57 -4.34 21.02 13.87
C PRO A 57 -5.10 19.70 14.15
N SER A 58 -5.47 19.45 15.40
CA SER A 58 -6.11 18.20 15.84
C SER A 58 -7.42 17.88 15.11
N GLY A 59 -8.15 18.88 14.66
CA GLY A 59 -9.37 18.72 13.87
C GLY A 59 -9.17 18.02 12.51
N LEU A 60 -7.92 17.91 12.02
CA LEU A 60 -7.61 17.21 10.76
C LEU A 60 -7.46 15.70 10.94
N ALA A 61 -7.26 15.20 12.15
CA ALA A 61 -6.99 13.78 12.38
C ALA A 61 -8.08 12.84 11.84
N PRO A 62 -9.39 13.10 12.00
CA PRO A 62 -10.42 12.24 11.42
C PRO A 62 -10.34 12.18 9.89
N THR A 63 -10.09 13.31 9.23
CA THR A 63 -9.97 13.37 7.77
C THR A 63 -8.74 12.61 7.29
N LEU A 64 -7.59 12.80 7.96
CA LEU A 64 -6.36 12.07 7.65
C LEU A 64 -6.51 10.57 7.87
N ALA A 65 -7.21 10.14 8.94
CA ALA A 65 -7.48 8.74 9.22
C ALA A 65 -8.34 8.09 8.11
N VAL A 66 -9.36 8.79 7.63
CA VAL A 66 -10.20 8.31 6.52
C VAL A 66 -9.40 8.25 5.23
N LEU A 67 -8.69 9.32 4.87
CA LEU A 67 -7.92 9.38 3.62
C LEU A 67 -6.83 8.32 3.57
N SER A 68 -6.05 8.16 4.65
CA SER A 68 -5.02 7.12 4.71
C SER A 68 -5.63 5.74 4.53
N THR A 69 -6.75 5.45 5.20
CA THR A 69 -7.44 4.16 5.07
C THR A 69 -7.92 3.89 3.65
N ILE A 70 -8.50 4.90 2.97
CA ILE A 70 -8.93 4.77 1.57
C ILE A 70 -7.73 4.46 0.66
N PHE A 71 -6.63 5.21 0.79
CA PHE A 71 -5.44 4.97 -0.04
C PHE A 71 -4.78 3.62 0.25
N GLU A 72 -4.73 3.19 1.50
CA GLU A 72 -4.23 1.86 1.85
C GLU A 72 -5.09 0.74 1.26
N ILE A 73 -6.42 0.87 1.27
CA ILE A 73 -7.31 -0.08 0.58
C ILE A 73 -7.03 -0.09 -0.92
N LEU A 74 -7.03 1.08 -1.56
CA LEU A 74 -6.84 1.19 -3.01
C LEU A 74 -5.49 0.61 -3.45
N PHE A 75 -4.41 1.03 -2.81
CA PHE A 75 -3.08 0.55 -3.17
C PHE A 75 -2.85 -0.90 -2.74
N GLY A 76 -3.36 -1.29 -1.57
CA GLY A 76 -3.28 -2.67 -1.10
C GLY A 76 -3.95 -3.64 -2.06
N VAL A 77 -5.20 -3.38 -2.44
CA VAL A 77 -5.93 -4.20 -3.41
C VAL A 77 -5.25 -4.18 -4.78
N ALA A 78 -4.85 -3.01 -5.26
CA ALA A 78 -4.19 -2.88 -6.55
C ALA A 78 -2.87 -3.68 -6.61
N LEU A 79 -2.03 -3.62 -5.56
CA LEU A 79 -0.78 -4.40 -5.49
C LEU A 79 -1.03 -5.90 -5.39
N VAL A 80 -1.99 -6.34 -4.58
CA VAL A 80 -2.31 -7.77 -4.42
C VAL A 80 -2.79 -8.36 -5.75
N LEU A 81 -3.73 -7.70 -6.41
CA LEU A 81 -4.28 -8.14 -7.70
C LEU A 81 -3.30 -7.91 -8.87
N GLY A 82 -2.36 -6.99 -8.71
CA GLY A 82 -1.47 -6.56 -9.79
C GLY A 82 -2.20 -5.73 -10.84
N LEU A 83 -2.99 -4.77 -10.37
CA LEU A 83 -3.72 -3.79 -11.18
C LEU A 83 -2.96 -2.46 -11.14
N PHE A 84 -2.69 -1.87 -12.33
CA PHE A 84 -1.94 -0.62 -12.42
C PHE A 84 -0.71 -0.63 -11.50
N THR A 85 -0.02 -1.75 -11.48
CA THR A 85 0.98 -2.11 -10.44
C THR A 85 2.02 -1.02 -10.23
N ARG A 86 2.51 -0.40 -11.31
CA ARG A 86 3.51 0.67 -11.21
C ARG A 86 2.95 1.92 -10.53
N ALA A 87 1.73 2.34 -10.89
CA ALA A 87 1.08 3.50 -10.27
C ALA A 87 0.76 3.23 -8.80
N ALA A 88 0.25 2.04 -8.49
CA ALA A 88 -0.01 1.60 -7.13
C ALA A 88 1.27 1.57 -6.29
N ALA A 89 2.39 1.09 -6.84
CA ALA A 89 3.69 1.08 -6.16
C ALA A 89 4.22 2.50 -5.88
N ILE A 90 4.09 3.43 -6.83
CA ILE A 90 4.44 4.84 -6.62
C ILE A 90 3.57 5.45 -5.52
N GLY A 91 2.26 5.28 -5.60
CA GLY A 91 1.32 5.79 -4.59
C GLY A 91 1.61 5.21 -3.20
N SER A 92 1.90 3.91 -3.11
CA SER A 92 2.31 3.23 -1.87
C SER A 92 3.58 3.82 -1.30
N ALA A 93 4.61 4.02 -2.12
CA ALA A 93 5.87 4.60 -1.68
C ALA A 93 5.68 6.04 -1.15
N CYS A 94 4.88 6.86 -1.83
CA CYS A 94 4.55 8.21 -1.36
C CYS A 94 3.79 8.18 -0.03
N LEU A 95 2.79 7.32 0.11
CA LEU A 95 2.01 7.18 1.34
C LEU A 95 2.89 6.73 2.51
N LEU A 96 3.73 5.72 2.31
CA LEU A 96 4.66 5.20 3.31
C LEU A 96 5.73 6.24 3.69
N ALA A 97 6.22 7.02 2.72
CA ALA A 97 7.14 8.11 2.99
C ALA A 97 6.48 9.19 3.87
N ILE A 98 5.22 9.54 3.60
CA ILE A 98 4.44 10.47 4.44
C ILE A 98 4.30 9.91 5.86
N PHE A 99 3.96 8.63 6.01
CA PHE A 99 3.84 7.99 7.32
C PHE A 99 5.18 8.00 8.07
N ALA A 100 6.27 7.61 7.41
CA ALA A 100 7.59 7.61 8.01
C ALA A 100 8.01 9.02 8.49
N PHE A 101 7.72 10.05 7.68
CA PHE A 101 8.01 11.43 8.00
C PHE A 101 7.18 11.94 9.19
N SER A 102 5.86 11.72 9.16
CA SER A 102 4.96 12.11 10.25
C SER A 102 5.33 11.43 11.57
N MET A 103 5.58 10.12 11.55
CA MET A 103 6.03 9.36 12.72
C MET A 103 7.38 9.86 13.23
N THR A 104 8.32 10.18 12.34
CA THR A 104 9.64 10.67 12.73
C THR A 104 9.53 12.01 13.47
N ILE A 105 8.72 12.94 12.96
CA ILE A 105 8.54 14.28 13.58
C ILE A 105 7.83 14.16 14.93
N SER A 106 6.76 13.36 14.99
CA SER A 106 5.88 13.34 16.16
C SER A 106 6.31 12.38 17.26
N LEU A 107 6.91 11.23 16.88
CA LEU A 107 7.26 10.14 17.81
C LEU A 107 8.76 9.85 17.85
N GLY A 108 9.55 10.50 17.00
CA GLY A 108 10.97 10.25 16.83
C GLY A 108 11.27 9.12 15.82
N ILE A 109 12.52 9.11 15.34
CA ILE A 109 12.97 8.19 14.25
C ILE A 109 12.81 6.70 14.60
N LYS A 110 12.81 6.36 15.88
CA LYS A 110 12.67 4.98 16.33
C LYS A 110 11.33 4.36 15.89
N ALA A 111 10.24 5.13 15.95
CA ALA A 111 8.90 4.65 15.63
C ALA A 111 8.80 4.08 14.19
N PRO A 112 9.13 4.81 13.11
CA PRO A 112 9.05 4.24 11.75
C PRO A 112 10.09 3.14 11.48
N LEU A 113 11.17 3.05 12.26
CA LEU A 113 12.12 1.94 12.19
C LEU A 113 11.54 0.67 12.80
N ASP A 114 10.92 0.74 13.98
CA ASP A 114 10.29 -0.41 14.65
C ASP A 114 9.17 -1.01 13.81
N TYR A 115 8.40 -0.18 13.11
CA TYR A 115 7.31 -0.62 12.22
C TYR A 115 7.78 -0.91 10.78
N SER A 116 9.08 -0.88 10.52
CA SER A 116 9.69 -1.15 9.20
C SER A 116 9.14 -0.28 8.05
N VAL A 117 8.57 0.89 8.35
CA VAL A 117 7.91 1.76 7.36
C VAL A 117 8.87 2.18 6.23
N PHE A 118 10.15 2.42 6.56
CA PHE A 118 11.18 2.69 5.55
C PHE A 118 11.48 1.48 4.66
N GLY A 119 11.43 0.26 5.24
CA GLY A 119 11.61 -0.98 4.49
C GLY A 119 10.49 -1.20 3.48
N ASP A 120 9.24 -1.01 3.89
CA ASP A 120 8.07 -1.10 3.03
C ASP A 120 8.07 -0.02 1.95
N CYS A 121 8.47 1.22 2.29
CA CYS A 121 8.66 2.29 1.32
C CYS A 121 9.71 1.93 0.27
N ALA A 122 10.87 1.39 0.70
CA ALA A 122 11.92 0.94 -0.21
C ALA A 122 11.45 -0.22 -1.10
N ALA A 123 10.70 -1.19 -0.57
CA ALA A 123 10.11 -2.28 -1.34
C ALA A 123 9.14 -1.75 -2.41
N ALA A 124 8.27 -0.78 -2.06
CA ALA A 124 7.37 -0.14 -2.99
C ALA A 124 8.14 0.62 -4.09
N LEU A 125 9.20 1.36 -3.74
CA LEU A 125 10.06 2.05 -4.71
C LEU A 125 10.76 1.06 -5.64
N LEU A 126 11.30 -0.05 -5.12
CA LEU A 126 11.94 -1.08 -5.94
C LEU A 126 10.95 -1.68 -6.94
N LEU A 127 9.68 -1.87 -6.59
CA LEU A 127 8.66 -2.34 -7.53
C LEU A 127 8.51 -1.43 -8.75
N THR A 128 8.75 -0.13 -8.64
CA THR A 128 8.65 0.81 -9.77
C THR A 128 9.70 0.57 -10.86
N GLN A 129 10.78 -0.17 -10.56
CA GLN A 129 11.86 -0.46 -11.50
C GLN A 129 11.51 -1.57 -12.50
N TRP A 130 10.44 -2.34 -12.24
CA TRP A 130 9.98 -3.35 -13.19
C TRP A 130 9.12 -2.73 -14.29
N HIS A 131 9.37 -3.13 -15.53
CA HIS A 131 8.59 -2.70 -16.70
C HIS A 131 7.46 -3.66 -17.02
N GLN A 132 7.57 -4.92 -16.60
CA GLN A 132 6.57 -5.97 -16.81
C GLN A 132 6.28 -6.68 -15.49
N PHE A 133 5.02 -6.81 -15.18
CA PHE A 133 4.54 -7.45 -13.95
C PHE A 133 3.91 -8.80 -14.26
N ARG A 134 4.73 -9.84 -14.40
CA ARG A 134 4.25 -11.21 -14.61
C ARG A 134 3.43 -11.70 -13.42
N ARG A 135 2.45 -12.57 -13.68
CA ARG A 135 1.51 -13.08 -12.68
C ARG A 135 0.68 -11.97 -12.03
N SER A 136 0.18 -11.06 -12.84
CA SER A 136 -0.67 -9.94 -12.44
C SER A 136 -1.81 -9.79 -13.44
N ILE A 137 -2.84 -9.04 -13.07
CA ILE A 137 -3.92 -8.71 -14.02
C ILE A 137 -3.37 -7.85 -15.16
N ASP A 138 -2.41 -6.97 -14.88
CA ASP A 138 -1.71 -6.19 -15.91
C ASP A 138 -1.09 -7.08 -17.01
N ASP A 139 -0.49 -8.23 -16.61
CA ASP A 139 0.07 -9.20 -17.57
C ASP A 139 -1.01 -9.90 -18.42
N LEU A 140 -2.15 -10.25 -17.79
CA LEU A 140 -3.27 -10.87 -18.52
C LEU A 140 -3.86 -9.92 -19.56
N VAL A 141 -4.00 -8.65 -19.20
CA VAL A 141 -4.52 -7.61 -20.13
C VAL A 141 -3.54 -7.38 -21.28
N ALA A 142 -2.23 -7.28 -20.99
CA ALA A 142 -1.21 -7.09 -22.02
C ALA A 142 -1.21 -8.23 -23.05
N ARG A 143 -1.25 -9.50 -22.60
CA ARG A 143 -1.30 -10.68 -23.47
C ARG A 143 -2.55 -10.72 -24.35
N LYS A 144 -3.70 -10.28 -23.82
CA LYS A 144 -4.94 -10.22 -24.60
C LYS A 144 -4.86 -9.23 -25.77
N HIS A 145 -4.17 -8.10 -25.58
CA HIS A 145 -3.96 -7.13 -26.66
C HIS A 145 -3.00 -7.63 -27.73
N GLU A 146 -1.98 -8.43 -27.37
CA GLU A 146 -1.05 -9.01 -28.33
C GLU A 146 -1.72 -10.07 -29.25
N HIS A 147 -2.75 -10.76 -28.75
CA HIS A 147 -3.47 -11.79 -29.50
C HIS A 147 -4.65 -11.28 -30.33
N THR A 148 -4.95 -9.98 -30.37
CA THR A 148 -5.95 -9.43 -31.29
C THR A 148 -5.28 -9.18 -32.63
N PRO A 149 -5.50 -10.01 -33.69
CA PRO A 149 -4.88 -9.77 -35.00
C PRO A 149 -5.43 -8.46 -35.54
N THR A 150 -4.54 -7.50 -35.74
CA THR A 150 -4.83 -6.31 -36.55
C THR A 150 -5.17 -6.83 -37.95
N ASN A 151 -6.45 -6.89 -38.28
CA ASN A 151 -6.93 -7.21 -39.63
C ASN A 151 -6.43 -6.08 -40.54
N ARG A 152 -5.18 -6.19 -41.04
CA ARG A 152 -4.71 -5.39 -42.16
C ARG A 152 -5.52 -5.81 -43.37
N LEU A 153 -6.60 -5.08 -43.61
CA LEU A 153 -7.18 -5.01 -44.94
C LEU A 153 -6.10 -4.46 -45.86
N VAL A 154 -5.37 -5.36 -46.49
CA VAL A 154 -4.58 -5.04 -47.67
C VAL A 154 -5.63 -4.82 -48.77
N ALA A 155 -5.97 -3.54 -48.97
CA ALA A 155 -6.67 -3.14 -50.18
C ALA A 155 -5.67 -3.27 -51.35
N SER A 156 -5.89 -4.27 -52.17
CA SER A 156 -5.34 -4.38 -53.54
C SER A 156 -5.92 -3.30 -54.40
#